data_653c2c52779e27f31ff11792ecdc72c1
#
_entry.id   653c2c52779e27f31ff11792ecdc72c1
#
_cell.length_a   1.000
_cell.length_b   1.000
_cell.length_c   1.000
_cell.angle_alpha   90.00
_cell.angle_beta   90.00
_cell.angle_gamma   90.00
#
_symmetry.space_group_name_H-M   'P 1'
#
loop_
_entity.id
_entity.type
_entity.pdbx_description
1 polymer ?
#
loop_
_entity_poly.entity_id
_entity_poly.type
_entity_poly.pdbx_seq_one_letter_code
_entity_poly.pdbx_strand_id
1 'polypeptide(L)'
;MAIVSPSRVLSVAIATVLVLATGCSGDSNSSGTGVSGVVKIGLLAPLAGANAEAGRDAQRGADLAASVVNAGTDAALAATGVWGAGRASLSIVTMDTESDRQRAVDATDRLVAEQRVAGMVGAFDAEATLDASQRAERLGTPFVSGDVPLSALTERGLGWFFRSGPDVRGFGSAFLSLLRGAERDGVARRRVAVIYGDRPEGHDLKAMLQELAEETDVELVAQVRYTPGDPDLTDEVGAVRAAAPDMVLFGALPGSGRVLGEALGGLGYAPPGIVVYGSAQEAVPLAAVPGLDGRVSRQVGWSALVAQANPLATEVSTRYQSVYGGPMTEAAAAAYTAVMVLARAIGAAGGLEPERIRSALVATNVPGAETVMPWEGVRFDVTHQNTLAATVIEQATGGRFAVVYPRELATAPFTWPATDSGGLPAGAATGPGRGDARGEG
;
A
#
# COMPACT_ATOMS: atom_id res chain seq x y z
N MET A 1 10.69 47.98 83.93
CA MET A 1 9.46 48.75 84.17
C MET A 1 8.36 47.99 83.41
N ALA A 2 7.74 47.03 84.00
CA ALA A 2 6.45 46.99 84.67
C ALA A 2 5.34 47.36 83.65
N ILE A 3 4.33 46.53 83.42
CA ILE A 3 3.17 46.13 84.24
C ILE A 3 2.41 45.03 83.42
N VAL A 4 2.28 43.83 83.83
CA VAL A 4 1.21 43.07 84.54
C VAL A 4 -0.22 43.25 83.99
N SER A 5 -0.76 42.09 83.39
CA SER A 5 -1.97 41.33 83.62
C SER A 5 -3.35 42.03 83.46
N PRO A 6 -4.53 41.32 83.38
CA PRO A 6 -4.83 39.91 83.64
C PRO A 6 -5.85 39.24 82.65
N SER A 7 -5.91 37.94 82.75
CA SER A 7 -6.90 36.92 82.40
C SER A 7 -8.36 37.33 82.28
N ARG A 8 -9.06 36.84 81.28
CA ARG A 8 -10.48 36.48 81.36
C ARG A 8 -10.70 35.08 80.75
N VAL A 9 -11.12 34.20 81.63
CA VAL A 9 -11.64 32.88 81.27
C VAL A 9 -13.02 33.06 80.67
N LEU A 10 -13.24 32.52 79.48
CA LEU A 10 -14.56 32.40 78.89
C LEU A 10 -14.82 30.93 78.52
N SER A 11 -15.69 30.35 79.33
CA SER A 11 -16.21 28.98 79.11
C SER A 11 -17.06 28.95 77.89
N VAL A 12 -16.71 28.10 76.93
CA VAL A 12 -17.55 27.83 75.77
C VAL A 12 -18.11 26.42 75.93
N ALA A 13 -19.42 26.36 75.96
CA ALA A 13 -20.22 25.11 76.02
C ALA A 13 -20.09 24.40 74.64
N ILE A 14 -19.71 23.13 74.70
CA ILE A 14 -19.70 22.24 73.56
C ILE A 14 -21.14 21.77 73.32
N ALA A 15 -21.78 22.29 72.26
CA ALA A 15 -23.02 21.75 71.73
C ALA A 15 -22.66 20.66 70.71
N THR A 16 -22.86 19.41 71.06
CA THR A 16 -22.70 18.26 70.13
C THR A 16 -23.89 18.25 69.17
N VAL A 17 -23.67 18.71 67.94
CA VAL A 17 -24.63 18.54 66.82
C VAL A 17 -24.36 17.20 66.18
N LEU A 18 -25.26 16.25 66.40
CA LEU A 18 -25.29 14.97 65.69
C LEU A 18 -25.82 15.24 64.27
N VAL A 19 -24.91 15.33 63.28
CA VAL A 19 -25.29 15.36 61.89
C VAL A 19 -25.48 13.92 61.42
N LEU A 20 -26.73 13.51 61.27
CA LEU A 20 -27.08 12.31 60.44
C LEU A 20 -26.69 12.54 59.02
N ALA A 21 -25.52 12.04 58.60
CA ALA A 21 -25.15 11.93 57.22
C ALA A 21 -25.96 10.81 56.60
N THR A 22 -27.08 11.15 55.97
CA THR A 22 -27.70 10.32 54.95
C THR A 22 -26.69 10.22 53.78
N GLY A 23 -25.98 9.11 53.71
CA GLY A 23 -25.13 8.76 52.58
C GLY A 23 -26.00 8.54 51.36
N CYS A 24 -26.12 9.56 50.52
CA CYS A 24 -26.36 9.32 49.09
C CYS A 24 -25.09 8.70 48.53
N SER A 25 -25.10 7.38 48.40
CA SER A 25 -24.20 6.69 47.47
C SER A 25 -24.52 7.22 46.08
N GLY A 26 -23.95 8.35 45.75
CA GLY A 26 -23.79 8.74 44.35
C GLY A 26 -22.85 7.72 43.74
N ASP A 27 -23.41 6.74 43.08
CA ASP A 27 -22.69 6.02 42.02
C ASP A 27 -22.15 7.09 41.10
N SER A 28 -20.91 7.52 41.34
CA SER A 28 -20.08 8.12 40.31
C SER A 28 -19.78 7.02 39.31
N ASN A 29 -20.80 6.73 38.50
CA ASN A 29 -20.62 6.04 37.23
C ASN A 29 -19.74 6.95 36.37
N SER A 30 -18.43 6.92 36.62
CA SER A 30 -17.46 7.31 35.65
C SER A 30 -17.69 6.33 34.49
N SER A 31 -18.59 6.71 33.58
CA SER A 31 -18.75 6.10 32.29
C SER A 31 -17.37 6.22 31.63
N GLY A 32 -16.49 5.30 31.97
CA GLY A 32 -15.29 5.06 31.22
C GLY A 32 -15.76 4.81 29.77
N THR A 33 -15.61 5.79 28.92
CA THR A 33 -15.84 5.71 27.48
C THR A 33 -14.78 4.79 26.88
N GLY A 34 -14.71 3.55 27.38
CA GLY A 34 -13.78 2.54 26.88
C GLY A 34 -14.49 1.62 25.91
N VAL A 35 -13.99 1.51 24.70
CA VAL A 35 -14.39 0.43 23.78
C VAL A 35 -14.11 -0.90 24.48
N SER A 36 -15.10 -1.78 24.56
CA SER A 36 -14.97 -3.11 25.13
C SER A 36 -15.58 -4.15 24.19
N GLY A 37 -15.14 -5.40 24.27
CA GLY A 37 -15.60 -6.49 23.43
C GLY A 37 -14.84 -6.60 22.11
N VAL A 38 -15.51 -7.08 21.05
CA VAL A 38 -14.89 -7.30 19.74
C VAL A 38 -15.18 -6.13 18.81
N VAL A 39 -14.13 -5.43 18.39
CA VAL A 39 -14.17 -4.42 17.34
C VAL A 39 -13.93 -5.13 16.00
N LYS A 40 -14.81 -4.89 15.05
CA LYS A 40 -14.68 -5.48 13.70
C LYS A 40 -14.17 -4.44 12.71
N ILE A 41 -13.16 -4.82 11.92
CA ILE A 41 -12.75 -4.10 10.70
C ILE A 41 -13.12 -4.97 9.51
N GLY A 42 -13.78 -4.38 8.52
CA GLY A 42 -14.09 -5.05 7.26
C GLY A 42 -12.88 -5.09 6.35
N LEU A 43 -12.62 -6.22 5.70
CA LEU A 43 -11.65 -6.33 4.62
C LEU A 43 -12.39 -6.69 3.33
N LEU A 44 -12.26 -5.83 2.33
CA LEU A 44 -12.67 -6.11 0.95
C LEU A 44 -11.43 -6.60 0.20
N ALA A 45 -11.45 -7.82 -0.32
CA ALA A 45 -10.32 -8.39 -1.05
C ALA A 45 -10.79 -9.36 -2.14
N PRO A 46 -10.14 -9.43 -3.31
CA PRO A 46 -10.43 -10.42 -4.32
C PRO A 46 -9.82 -11.77 -3.90
N LEU A 47 -10.64 -12.72 -3.44
CA LEU A 47 -10.16 -14.04 -3.06
C LEU A 47 -10.27 -15.05 -4.21
N ALA A 48 -10.94 -14.68 -5.29
CA ALA A 48 -11.08 -15.42 -6.53
C ALA A 48 -10.72 -14.54 -7.75
N GLY A 49 -10.49 -15.18 -8.92
CA GLY A 49 -10.14 -14.50 -10.15
C GLY A 49 -8.64 -14.15 -10.30
N ALA A 50 -8.33 -13.22 -11.20
CA ALA A 50 -6.95 -12.90 -11.57
C ALA A 50 -6.11 -12.31 -10.43
N ASN A 51 -6.72 -11.58 -9.51
CA ASN A 51 -6.06 -10.93 -8.37
C ASN A 51 -6.14 -11.75 -7.07
N ALA A 52 -6.57 -13.02 -7.15
CA ALA A 52 -6.85 -13.84 -5.96
C ALA A 52 -5.61 -14.08 -5.06
N GLU A 53 -4.42 -14.12 -5.61
CA GLU A 53 -3.19 -14.27 -4.83
C GLU A 53 -2.94 -13.01 -3.98
N ALA A 54 -2.98 -11.84 -4.60
CA ALA A 54 -2.84 -10.57 -3.89
C ALA A 54 -3.93 -10.40 -2.81
N GLY A 55 -5.18 -10.76 -3.12
CA GLY A 55 -6.28 -10.72 -2.15
C GLY A 55 -6.07 -11.63 -0.95
N ARG A 56 -5.59 -12.86 -1.15
CA ARG A 56 -5.24 -13.77 -0.04
C ARG A 56 -4.07 -13.26 0.78
N ASP A 57 -3.09 -12.65 0.15
CA ASP A 57 -1.96 -12.06 0.86
C ASP A 57 -2.40 -10.82 1.67
N ALA A 58 -3.28 -9.99 1.12
CA ALA A 58 -3.90 -8.90 1.85
C ALA A 58 -4.68 -9.40 3.08
N GLN A 59 -5.44 -10.48 2.94
CA GLN A 59 -6.12 -11.11 4.08
C GLN A 59 -5.14 -11.56 5.16
N ARG A 60 -4.05 -12.24 4.79
CA ARG A 60 -3.00 -12.65 5.73
C ARG A 60 -2.35 -11.45 6.44
N GLY A 61 -2.10 -10.36 5.70
CA GLY A 61 -1.58 -9.12 6.27
C GLY A 61 -2.53 -8.49 7.30
N ALA A 62 -3.82 -8.42 6.97
CA ALA A 62 -4.85 -7.91 7.87
C ALA A 62 -5.03 -8.77 9.12
N ASP A 63 -5.02 -10.10 8.98
CA ASP A 63 -5.12 -11.05 10.11
C ASP A 63 -3.88 -10.95 11.01
N LEU A 64 -2.70 -10.76 10.43
CA LEU A 64 -1.47 -10.53 11.19
C LEU A 64 -1.56 -9.24 12.00
N ALA A 65 -2.05 -8.14 11.41
CA ALA A 65 -2.27 -6.87 12.11
C ALA A 65 -3.22 -7.04 13.29
N ALA A 66 -4.35 -7.72 13.10
CA ALA A 66 -5.28 -8.01 14.19
C ALA A 66 -4.62 -8.84 15.32
N SER A 67 -3.78 -9.80 14.96
CA SER A 67 -2.99 -10.59 15.90
C SER A 67 -2.03 -9.75 16.73
N VAL A 68 -1.34 -8.77 16.11
CA VAL A 68 -0.42 -7.82 16.78
C VAL A 68 -1.19 -6.91 17.73
N VAL A 69 -2.32 -6.35 17.28
CA VAL A 69 -3.21 -5.53 18.12
C VAL A 69 -3.69 -6.30 19.34
N ASN A 70 -4.14 -7.53 19.14
CA ASN A 70 -4.67 -8.39 20.21
C ASN A 70 -3.60 -8.86 21.19
N ALA A 71 -2.36 -9.02 20.73
CA ALA A 71 -1.24 -9.35 21.60
C ALA A 71 -0.78 -8.17 22.49
N GLY A 72 -1.21 -6.94 22.15
CA GLY A 72 -0.81 -5.73 22.89
C GLY A 72 0.69 -5.41 22.80
N THR A 73 1.36 -5.87 21.73
CA THR A 73 2.81 -5.68 21.53
C THR A 73 3.15 -4.35 20.88
N ASP A 74 2.20 -3.67 20.25
CA ASP A 74 2.39 -2.32 19.69
C ASP A 74 2.22 -1.28 20.81
N ALA A 75 3.32 -0.60 21.15
CA ALA A 75 3.35 0.38 22.26
C ALA A 75 2.43 1.60 21.99
N ALA A 76 2.32 2.04 20.74
CA ALA A 76 1.46 3.17 20.38
C ALA A 76 -0.02 2.81 20.51
N LEU A 77 -0.41 1.60 20.14
CA LEU A 77 -1.78 1.10 20.33
C LEU A 77 -2.07 0.84 21.82
N ALA A 78 -1.12 0.26 22.55
CA ALA A 78 -1.26 0.03 23.99
C ALA A 78 -1.49 1.36 24.76
N ALA A 79 -0.82 2.43 24.34
CA ALA A 79 -0.97 3.77 24.95
C ALA A 79 -2.38 4.36 24.76
N THR A 80 -3.15 3.95 23.74
CA THR A 80 -4.53 4.45 23.53
C THR A 80 -5.50 3.96 24.60
N GLY A 81 -5.14 2.88 25.29
CA GLY A 81 -5.98 2.28 26.32
C GLY A 81 -7.25 1.59 25.80
N VAL A 82 -7.45 1.47 24.49
CA VAL A 82 -8.58 0.76 23.87
C VAL A 82 -8.27 -0.71 23.66
N TRP A 83 -7.02 -1.01 23.29
CA TRP A 83 -6.57 -2.36 22.93
C TRP A 83 -5.85 -3.06 24.08
N GLY A 84 -5.99 -4.38 24.17
CA GLY A 84 -5.25 -5.21 25.14
C GLY A 84 -6.13 -5.95 26.14
N ALA A 85 -5.51 -6.66 27.08
CA ALA A 85 -6.16 -7.58 28.01
C ALA A 85 -7.29 -6.92 28.82
N GLY A 86 -8.49 -7.45 28.69
CA GLY A 86 -9.70 -6.99 29.41
C GLY A 86 -10.39 -5.77 28.80
N ARG A 87 -9.95 -5.29 27.63
CA ARG A 87 -10.54 -4.18 26.87
C ARG A 87 -11.10 -4.69 25.54
N ALA A 88 -10.83 -3.99 24.42
CA ALA A 88 -11.27 -4.43 23.11
C ALA A 88 -10.29 -5.43 22.48
N SER A 89 -10.80 -6.33 21.66
CA SER A 89 -10.03 -7.14 20.70
C SER A 89 -10.44 -6.79 19.27
N LEU A 90 -9.51 -6.93 18.32
CA LEU A 90 -9.74 -6.69 16.91
C LEU A 90 -10.06 -7.99 16.18
N SER A 91 -11.07 -7.96 15.30
CA SER A 91 -11.42 -9.04 14.40
C SER A 91 -11.53 -8.51 12.97
N ILE A 92 -10.95 -9.22 12.02
CA ILE A 92 -11.12 -8.94 10.59
C ILE A 92 -12.32 -9.72 10.06
N VAL A 93 -13.19 -9.02 9.34
CA VAL A 93 -14.32 -9.63 8.61
C VAL A 93 -14.06 -9.47 7.13
N THR A 94 -13.60 -10.55 6.48
CA THR A 94 -13.26 -10.54 5.07
C THR A 94 -14.48 -10.84 4.21
N MET A 95 -14.65 -10.05 3.13
CA MET A 95 -15.63 -10.28 2.07
C MET A 95 -14.91 -10.37 0.72
N ASP A 96 -15.20 -11.43 -0.03
CA ASP A 96 -14.66 -11.63 -1.38
C ASP A 96 -15.34 -10.69 -2.38
N THR A 97 -14.54 -9.88 -3.06
CA THR A 97 -15.01 -8.99 -4.12
C THR A 97 -14.94 -9.64 -5.51
N GLU A 98 -14.20 -10.74 -5.66
CA GLU A 98 -13.93 -11.42 -6.94
C GLU A 98 -13.42 -10.45 -8.05
N SER A 99 -12.80 -9.33 -7.67
CA SER A 99 -12.46 -8.20 -8.57
C SER A 99 -13.67 -7.64 -9.34
N ASP A 100 -14.88 -7.80 -8.80
CA ASP A 100 -16.13 -7.34 -9.39
C ASP A 100 -16.65 -6.10 -8.66
N ARG A 101 -17.01 -5.08 -9.42
CA ARG A 101 -17.46 -3.79 -8.93
C ARG A 101 -18.74 -3.87 -8.10
N GLN A 102 -19.74 -4.62 -8.61
CA GLN A 102 -21.03 -4.73 -7.93
C GLN A 102 -20.91 -5.56 -6.65
N ARG A 103 -20.12 -6.64 -6.67
CA ARG A 103 -19.83 -7.44 -5.48
C ARG A 103 -19.11 -6.62 -4.41
N ALA A 104 -18.20 -5.73 -4.79
CA ALA A 104 -17.54 -4.82 -3.84
C ALA A 104 -18.54 -3.87 -3.16
N VAL A 105 -19.54 -3.37 -3.89
CA VAL A 105 -20.62 -2.55 -3.34
C VAL A 105 -21.51 -3.38 -2.39
N ASP A 106 -21.93 -4.56 -2.81
CA ASP A 106 -22.79 -5.45 -2.00
C ASP A 106 -22.07 -5.91 -0.72
N ALA A 107 -20.77 -6.21 -0.84
CA ALA A 107 -19.91 -6.54 0.30
C ALA A 107 -19.76 -5.37 1.28
N THR A 108 -19.64 -4.14 0.76
CA THR A 108 -19.63 -2.92 1.58
C THR A 108 -20.92 -2.79 2.39
N ASP A 109 -22.08 -2.97 1.75
CA ASP A 109 -23.38 -2.93 2.43
C ASP A 109 -23.48 -3.96 3.55
N ARG A 110 -23.06 -5.20 3.28
CA ARG A 110 -23.09 -6.29 4.28
C ARG A 110 -22.13 -6.04 5.43
N LEU A 111 -20.92 -5.54 5.16
CA LEU A 111 -19.96 -5.18 6.21
C LEU A 111 -20.52 -4.13 7.17
N VAL A 112 -21.17 -3.11 6.64
CA VAL A 112 -21.74 -2.02 7.44
C VAL A 112 -23.03 -2.44 8.12
N ALA A 113 -24.03 -2.93 7.37
CA ALA A 113 -25.36 -3.18 7.89
C ALA A 113 -25.47 -4.45 8.76
N GLU A 114 -24.82 -5.55 8.33
CA GLU A 114 -24.93 -6.84 9.01
C GLU A 114 -23.79 -7.06 10.01
N GLN A 115 -22.55 -6.76 9.60
CA GLN A 115 -21.38 -7.03 10.43
C GLN A 115 -21.08 -5.88 11.41
N ARG A 116 -21.58 -4.67 11.14
CA ARG A 116 -21.38 -3.47 11.96
C ARG A 116 -19.90 -3.18 12.20
N VAL A 117 -19.12 -3.17 11.12
CA VAL A 117 -17.69 -2.87 11.17
C VAL A 117 -17.46 -1.41 11.57
N ALA A 118 -16.41 -1.14 12.33
CA ALA A 118 -16.02 0.22 12.73
C ALA A 118 -15.37 1.02 11.57
N GLY A 119 -14.93 0.32 10.54
CA GLY A 119 -14.35 0.86 9.32
C GLY A 119 -13.91 -0.28 8.42
N MET A 120 -13.41 0.05 7.22
CA MET A 120 -13.06 -0.92 6.20
C MET A 120 -11.66 -0.68 5.65
N VAL A 121 -11.07 -1.75 5.12
CA VAL A 121 -9.79 -1.76 4.40
C VAL A 121 -9.99 -2.47 3.06
N GLY A 122 -9.30 -2.04 2.02
CA GLY A 122 -9.32 -2.72 0.70
C GLY A 122 -9.33 -1.70 -0.47
N ALA A 123 -9.77 -2.09 -1.68
CA ALA A 123 -10.29 -3.42 -2.05
C ALA A 123 -9.31 -4.20 -2.95
N PHE A 124 -8.06 -3.71 -3.13
CA PHE A 124 -6.99 -4.37 -3.89
C PHE A 124 -7.29 -4.57 -5.39
N ASP A 125 -8.19 -3.76 -5.92
CA ASP A 125 -8.55 -3.62 -7.32
C ASP A 125 -9.10 -2.20 -7.51
N ALA A 126 -8.67 -1.50 -8.56
CA ALA A 126 -9.00 -0.08 -8.71
C ALA A 126 -10.49 0.19 -8.90
N GLU A 127 -11.14 -0.56 -9.78
CA GLU A 127 -12.57 -0.36 -10.07
C GLU A 127 -13.44 -0.77 -8.87
N ALA A 128 -13.10 -1.87 -8.21
CA ALA A 128 -13.78 -2.29 -6.98
C ALA A 128 -13.59 -1.26 -5.85
N THR A 129 -12.38 -0.69 -5.71
CA THR A 129 -12.09 0.35 -4.71
C THR A 129 -12.85 1.65 -5.01
N LEU A 130 -12.95 2.05 -6.28
CA LEU A 130 -13.74 3.22 -6.69
C LEU A 130 -15.19 3.11 -6.24
N ASP A 131 -15.84 1.99 -6.52
CA ASP A 131 -17.26 1.82 -6.23
C ASP A 131 -17.53 1.54 -4.75
N ALA A 132 -16.70 0.72 -4.09
CA ALA A 132 -16.80 0.47 -2.66
C ALA A 132 -16.57 1.74 -1.83
N SER A 133 -15.58 2.57 -2.17
CA SER A 133 -15.31 3.83 -1.47
C SER A 133 -16.45 4.84 -1.67
N GLN A 134 -17.04 4.91 -2.86
CA GLN A 134 -18.23 5.72 -3.10
C GLN A 134 -19.45 5.21 -2.30
N ARG A 135 -19.55 3.91 -2.08
CA ARG A 135 -20.60 3.33 -1.23
C ARG A 135 -20.35 3.61 0.24
N ALA A 136 -19.11 3.46 0.71
CA ALA A 136 -18.70 3.79 2.08
C ALA A 136 -18.96 5.26 2.43
N GLU A 137 -18.68 6.18 1.49
CA GLU A 137 -19.00 7.61 1.60
C GLU A 137 -20.47 7.84 1.94
N ARG A 138 -21.36 7.20 1.17
CA ARG A 138 -22.82 7.32 1.39
C ARG A 138 -23.29 6.72 2.71
N LEU A 139 -22.56 5.75 3.24
CA LEU A 139 -22.84 5.09 4.51
C LEU A 139 -22.18 5.77 5.71
N GLY A 140 -21.35 6.80 5.48
CA GLY A 140 -20.60 7.48 6.53
C GLY A 140 -19.63 6.52 7.27
N THR A 141 -18.95 5.65 6.54
CA THR A 141 -18.08 4.63 7.11
C THR A 141 -16.63 4.84 6.69
N PRO A 142 -15.66 4.96 7.62
CA PRO A 142 -14.25 5.11 7.30
C PRO A 142 -13.72 3.96 6.42
N PHE A 143 -13.02 4.32 5.36
CA PHE A 143 -12.40 3.37 4.44
C PHE A 143 -10.94 3.74 4.18
N VAL A 144 -10.01 2.84 4.52
CA VAL A 144 -8.57 3.03 4.30
C VAL A 144 -8.09 2.07 3.21
N SER A 145 -7.49 2.62 2.14
CA SER A 145 -6.84 1.84 1.07
C SER A 145 -5.33 1.98 1.14
N GLY A 146 -4.61 0.87 1.01
CA GLY A 146 -3.15 0.83 1.15
C GLY A 146 -2.38 0.65 -0.14
N ASP A 147 -3.02 0.25 -1.23
CA ASP A 147 -2.34 -0.34 -2.39
C ASP A 147 -2.79 0.16 -3.76
N VAL A 148 -3.91 0.88 -3.86
CA VAL A 148 -4.42 1.36 -5.16
C VAL A 148 -3.98 2.80 -5.42
N PRO A 149 -3.04 3.05 -6.36
CA PRO A 149 -2.46 4.37 -6.57
C PRO A 149 -3.32 5.33 -7.41
N LEU A 150 -4.50 4.92 -7.87
CA LEU A 150 -5.35 5.66 -8.80
C LEU A 150 -5.72 7.07 -8.27
N SER A 151 -5.39 8.13 -9.01
CA SER A 151 -5.59 9.54 -8.63
C SER A 151 -7.04 9.84 -8.28
N ALA A 152 -7.98 9.35 -9.06
CA ALA A 152 -9.42 9.54 -8.84
C ALA A 152 -9.90 9.11 -7.44
N LEU A 153 -9.18 8.27 -6.70
CA LEU A 153 -9.57 7.84 -5.37
C LEU A 153 -9.56 8.98 -4.35
N THR A 154 -8.59 9.89 -4.42
CA THR A 154 -8.47 11.02 -3.51
C THR A 154 -8.90 12.37 -4.14
N GLU A 155 -9.03 12.43 -5.47
CA GLU A 155 -9.44 13.66 -6.16
C GLU A 155 -10.97 13.87 -6.23
N ARG A 156 -11.77 12.87 -5.86
CA ARG A 156 -13.25 12.95 -5.86
C ARG A 156 -13.84 13.72 -4.68
N GLY A 157 -13.02 14.19 -3.73
CA GLY A 157 -13.46 14.92 -2.55
C GLY A 157 -14.28 14.09 -1.56
N LEU A 158 -14.01 12.77 -1.46
CA LEU A 158 -14.66 11.91 -0.48
C LEU A 158 -14.16 12.19 0.93
N GLY A 159 -15.09 12.37 1.88
CA GLY A 159 -14.77 12.67 3.27
C GLY A 159 -14.46 11.44 4.13
N TRP A 160 -14.79 10.24 3.66
CA TRP A 160 -14.65 8.99 4.41
C TRP A 160 -13.61 8.03 3.85
N PHE A 161 -12.99 8.36 2.72
CA PHE A 161 -11.93 7.59 2.09
C PHE A 161 -10.55 8.16 2.44
N PHE A 162 -9.59 7.29 2.77
CA PHE A 162 -8.21 7.62 3.11
C PHE A 162 -7.27 6.68 2.37
N ARG A 163 -6.26 7.21 1.69
CA ARG A 163 -5.24 6.39 1.04
C ARG A 163 -3.94 6.44 1.83
N SER A 164 -3.58 5.33 2.48
CA SER A 164 -2.33 5.22 3.23
C SER A 164 -1.11 4.91 2.35
N GLY A 165 -1.33 4.31 1.16
CA GLY A 165 -0.28 4.04 0.19
C GLY A 165 0.09 5.23 -0.70
N PRO A 166 1.12 5.09 -1.54
CA PRO A 166 1.50 6.09 -2.53
C PRO A 166 0.43 6.21 -3.63
N ASP A 167 0.34 7.40 -4.23
CA ASP A 167 -0.44 7.64 -5.42
C ASP A 167 0.43 7.52 -6.68
N VAL A 168 -0.18 7.67 -7.86
CA VAL A 168 0.55 7.62 -9.13
C VAL A 168 1.61 8.72 -9.23
N ARG A 169 1.41 9.89 -8.58
CA ARG A 169 2.40 10.99 -8.56
C ARG A 169 3.61 10.62 -7.70
N GLY A 170 3.43 9.88 -6.61
CA GLY A 170 4.52 9.33 -5.81
C GLY A 170 5.37 8.34 -6.63
N PHE A 171 4.72 7.49 -7.42
CA PHE A 171 5.39 6.61 -8.37
C PHE A 171 6.15 7.42 -9.45
N GLY A 172 5.52 8.43 -10.04
CA GLY A 172 6.15 9.31 -11.01
C GLY A 172 7.36 10.06 -10.48
N SER A 173 7.29 10.56 -9.26
CA SER A 173 8.39 11.27 -8.60
C SER A 173 9.62 10.37 -8.36
N ALA A 174 9.40 9.11 -7.96
CA ALA A 174 10.47 8.13 -7.80
C ALA A 174 11.10 7.77 -9.16
N PHE A 175 10.27 7.55 -10.19
CA PHE A 175 10.74 7.30 -11.55
C PHE A 175 11.59 8.46 -12.09
N LEU A 176 11.13 9.71 -11.95
CA LEU A 176 11.87 10.89 -12.35
C LEU A 176 13.20 11.03 -11.58
N SER A 177 13.19 10.73 -10.29
CA SER A 177 14.40 10.77 -9.45
C SER A 177 15.42 9.71 -9.89
N LEU A 178 14.97 8.54 -10.33
CA LEU A 178 15.82 7.51 -10.92
C LEU A 178 16.48 8.02 -12.22
N LEU A 179 15.70 8.63 -13.12
CA LEU A 179 16.22 9.20 -14.38
C LEU A 179 17.28 10.29 -14.08
N ARG A 180 16.98 11.24 -13.21
CA ARG A 180 17.92 12.32 -12.81
C ARG A 180 19.16 11.77 -12.11
N GLY A 181 19.05 10.67 -11.38
CA GLY A 181 20.18 9.98 -10.78
C GLY A 181 21.13 9.44 -11.85
N ALA A 182 20.60 8.83 -12.90
CA ALA A 182 21.37 8.32 -14.02
C ALA A 182 22.06 9.42 -14.83
N GLU A 183 21.45 10.60 -14.97
CA GLU A 183 22.09 11.77 -15.61
C GLU A 183 23.32 12.26 -14.87
N ARG A 184 23.26 12.30 -13.53
CA ARG A 184 24.43 12.66 -12.70
C ARG A 184 25.63 11.73 -12.92
N ASP A 185 25.34 10.50 -13.30
CA ASP A 185 26.36 9.51 -13.66
C ASP A 185 26.84 9.66 -15.15
N GLY A 186 26.47 10.76 -15.81
CA GLY A 186 26.93 11.12 -17.16
C GLY A 186 26.08 10.55 -18.29
N VAL A 187 24.92 10.00 -18.00
CA VAL A 187 24.02 9.41 -19.02
C VAL A 187 22.68 10.13 -19.04
N ALA A 188 22.38 10.83 -20.15
CA ALA A 188 21.07 11.43 -20.37
C ALA A 188 20.03 10.33 -20.64
N ARG A 189 18.87 10.38 -19.96
CA ARG A 189 17.77 9.41 -20.06
C ARG A 189 16.45 10.16 -20.13
N ARG A 190 16.22 10.84 -21.25
CA ARG A 190 15.12 11.79 -21.40
C ARG A 190 13.99 11.25 -22.27
N ARG A 191 14.30 10.31 -23.14
CA ARG A 191 13.33 9.75 -24.10
C ARG A 191 12.59 8.59 -23.46
N VAL A 192 11.36 8.83 -23.05
CA VAL A 192 10.52 7.85 -22.35
C VAL A 192 9.40 7.39 -23.26
N ALA A 193 9.20 6.09 -23.37
CA ALA A 193 7.98 5.50 -23.93
C ALA A 193 7.14 4.90 -22.80
N VAL A 194 5.81 4.96 -22.95
CA VAL A 194 4.88 4.26 -22.06
C VAL A 194 4.10 3.21 -22.84
N ILE A 195 4.03 1.99 -22.30
CA ILE A 195 3.10 0.94 -22.73
C ILE A 195 2.11 0.76 -21.58
N TYR A 196 0.82 0.91 -21.82
CA TYR A 196 -0.19 0.88 -20.76
C TYR A 196 -1.44 0.10 -21.17
N GLY A 197 -2.00 -0.66 -20.23
CA GLY A 197 -3.27 -1.38 -20.43
C GLY A 197 -4.45 -0.40 -20.52
N ASP A 198 -5.45 -0.74 -21.31
CA ASP A 198 -6.69 0.03 -21.48
C ASP A 198 -7.60 -0.15 -20.23
N ARG A 199 -7.15 0.42 -19.13
CA ARG A 199 -7.80 0.43 -17.81
C ARG A 199 -7.56 1.76 -17.12
N PRO A 200 -8.37 2.12 -16.10
CA PRO A 200 -8.21 3.38 -15.37
C PRO A 200 -6.78 3.64 -14.90
N GLU A 201 -6.08 2.62 -14.35
CA GLU A 201 -4.71 2.74 -13.87
C GLU A 201 -3.71 3.03 -15.00
N GLY A 202 -3.92 2.45 -16.17
CA GLY A 202 -3.08 2.70 -17.33
C GLY A 202 -3.27 4.10 -17.88
N HIS A 203 -4.50 4.59 -17.91
CA HIS A 203 -4.80 5.98 -18.33
C HIS A 203 -4.23 6.99 -17.33
N ASP A 204 -4.29 6.69 -16.03
CA ASP A 204 -3.73 7.52 -14.97
C ASP A 204 -2.20 7.59 -15.06
N LEU A 205 -1.54 6.43 -15.28
CA LEU A 205 -0.11 6.35 -15.55
C LEU A 205 0.32 7.21 -16.74
N LYS A 206 -0.43 7.11 -17.85
CA LYS A 206 -0.17 7.91 -19.04
C LYS A 206 -0.33 9.41 -18.75
N ALA A 207 -1.40 9.81 -18.06
CA ALA A 207 -1.66 11.20 -17.68
C ALA A 207 -0.54 11.77 -16.80
N MET A 208 -0.11 11.01 -15.79
CA MET A 208 1.02 11.37 -14.92
C MET A 208 2.30 11.60 -15.72
N LEU A 209 2.62 10.74 -16.70
CA LEU A 209 3.81 10.93 -17.55
C LEU A 209 3.70 12.15 -18.46
N GLN A 210 2.51 12.48 -18.95
CA GLN A 210 2.28 13.70 -19.71
C GLN A 210 2.54 14.95 -18.85
N GLU A 211 2.02 14.99 -17.62
CA GLU A 211 2.31 16.07 -16.67
C GLU A 211 3.81 16.17 -16.38
N LEU A 212 4.49 15.04 -16.12
CA LEU A 212 5.93 15.03 -15.89
C LEU A 212 6.72 15.57 -17.10
N ALA A 213 6.30 15.24 -18.32
CA ALA A 213 6.95 15.75 -19.54
C ALA A 213 6.76 17.28 -19.69
N GLU A 214 5.61 17.82 -19.26
CA GLU A 214 5.37 19.27 -19.29
C GLU A 214 6.16 20.02 -18.22
N GLU A 215 6.40 19.40 -17.06
CA GLU A 215 7.09 20.02 -15.90
C GLU A 215 8.61 19.83 -15.90
N THR A 216 9.12 18.95 -16.78
CA THR A 216 10.53 18.54 -16.77
C THR A 216 11.10 18.52 -18.20
N ASP A 217 12.33 18.09 -18.35
CA ASP A 217 13.00 17.87 -19.65
C ASP A 217 12.85 16.42 -20.18
N VAL A 218 11.91 15.66 -19.62
CA VAL A 218 11.54 14.33 -20.15
C VAL A 218 10.76 14.47 -21.45
N GLU A 219 11.21 13.78 -22.50
CA GLU A 219 10.54 13.70 -23.79
C GLU A 219 9.71 12.40 -23.85
N LEU A 220 8.39 12.53 -23.88
CA LEU A 220 7.50 11.39 -24.06
C LEU A 220 7.39 11.00 -25.53
N VAL A 221 8.23 10.04 -25.98
CA VAL A 221 8.41 9.71 -27.39
C VAL A 221 7.40 8.72 -27.94
N ALA A 222 6.76 7.91 -27.10
CA ALA A 222 5.67 7.01 -27.50
C ALA A 222 4.70 6.79 -26.34
N GLN A 223 3.41 6.66 -26.69
CA GLN A 223 2.32 6.36 -25.76
C GLN A 223 1.50 5.24 -26.41
N VAL A 224 1.76 4.01 -25.99
CA VAL A 224 1.23 2.82 -26.65
C VAL A 224 0.26 2.11 -25.71
N ARG A 225 -0.98 1.96 -26.15
CA ARG A 225 -2.04 1.30 -25.41
C ARG A 225 -2.16 -0.14 -25.87
N TYR A 226 -2.32 -1.08 -24.92
CA TYR A 226 -2.65 -2.46 -25.21
C TYR A 226 -3.99 -2.87 -24.58
N THR A 227 -4.65 -3.86 -25.20
CA THR A 227 -5.89 -4.43 -24.66
C THR A 227 -5.57 -5.46 -23.57
N PRO A 228 -6.18 -5.36 -22.37
CA PRO A 228 -6.00 -6.36 -21.33
C PRO A 228 -6.35 -7.77 -21.81
N GLY A 229 -5.43 -8.72 -21.59
CA GLY A 229 -5.60 -10.10 -22.03
C GLY A 229 -5.24 -10.38 -23.52
N ASP A 230 -4.74 -9.36 -24.23
CA ASP A 230 -4.20 -9.59 -25.57
C ASP A 230 -3.04 -10.59 -25.50
N PRO A 231 -3.06 -11.64 -26.34
CA PRO A 231 -2.02 -12.65 -26.35
C PRO A 231 -0.75 -12.22 -27.09
N ASP A 232 -0.76 -11.10 -27.80
CA ASP A 232 0.35 -10.61 -28.62
C ASP A 232 0.51 -9.09 -28.52
N LEU A 233 1.72 -8.62 -28.21
CA LEU A 233 2.09 -7.20 -28.12
C LEU A 233 3.17 -6.84 -29.15
N THR A 234 3.27 -7.56 -30.26
CA THR A 234 4.31 -7.36 -31.30
C THR A 234 4.20 -5.98 -31.93
N ASP A 235 2.99 -5.51 -32.22
CA ASP A 235 2.76 -4.19 -32.86
C ASP A 235 3.11 -3.07 -31.87
N GLU A 236 2.73 -3.22 -30.59
CA GLU A 236 3.05 -2.26 -29.52
C GLU A 236 4.56 -2.13 -29.31
N VAL A 237 5.26 -3.26 -29.24
CA VAL A 237 6.73 -3.28 -29.13
C VAL A 237 7.38 -2.70 -30.39
N GLY A 238 6.83 -2.96 -31.57
CA GLY A 238 7.27 -2.37 -32.83
C GLY A 238 7.20 -0.84 -32.84
N ALA A 239 6.08 -0.28 -32.33
CA ALA A 239 5.89 1.16 -32.19
C ALA A 239 6.90 1.78 -31.20
N VAL A 240 7.11 1.14 -30.06
CA VAL A 240 8.10 1.57 -29.05
C VAL A 240 9.52 1.53 -29.63
N ARG A 241 9.88 0.45 -30.33
CA ARG A 241 11.19 0.32 -30.99
C ARG A 241 11.45 1.43 -31.99
N ALA A 242 10.44 1.77 -32.80
CA ALA A 242 10.55 2.84 -33.82
C ALA A 242 10.77 4.22 -33.18
N ALA A 243 10.23 4.45 -31.96
CA ALA A 243 10.41 5.69 -31.21
C ALA A 243 11.79 5.79 -30.54
N ALA A 244 12.58 4.72 -30.49
CA ALA A 244 13.92 4.67 -29.90
C ALA A 244 14.01 5.34 -28.53
N PRO A 245 13.26 4.86 -27.51
CA PRO A 245 13.30 5.41 -26.17
C PRO A 245 14.58 5.01 -25.42
N ASP A 246 14.99 5.83 -24.46
CA ASP A 246 16.01 5.49 -23.47
C ASP A 246 15.41 4.60 -22.36
N MET A 247 14.12 4.78 -22.06
CA MET A 247 13.40 4.07 -21.01
C MET A 247 11.98 3.74 -21.47
N VAL A 248 11.54 2.54 -21.15
CA VAL A 248 10.14 2.12 -21.30
C VAL A 248 9.51 2.01 -19.91
N LEU A 249 8.43 2.75 -19.68
CA LEU A 249 7.57 2.53 -18.51
C LEU A 249 6.43 1.62 -18.94
N PHE A 250 6.34 0.46 -18.31
CA PHE A 250 5.36 -0.57 -18.62
C PHE A 250 4.30 -0.65 -17.51
N GLY A 251 3.10 -0.17 -17.81
CA GLY A 251 1.92 -0.32 -16.97
C GLY A 251 1.38 -1.75 -17.07
N ALA A 252 1.91 -2.64 -16.22
CA ALA A 252 1.67 -4.06 -16.29
C ALA A 252 0.35 -4.46 -15.61
N LEU A 253 -0.37 -5.36 -16.26
CA LEU A 253 -1.52 -6.09 -15.72
C LEU A 253 -1.16 -7.58 -15.56
N PRO A 254 -1.87 -8.35 -14.72
CA PRO A 254 -1.58 -9.76 -14.56
C PRO A 254 -1.48 -10.52 -15.88
N GLY A 255 -0.37 -11.22 -16.09
CA GLY A 255 -0.05 -12.01 -17.30
C GLY A 255 0.59 -11.23 -18.45
N SER A 256 0.59 -9.89 -18.41
CA SER A 256 1.10 -9.08 -19.53
C SER A 256 2.63 -9.05 -19.66
N GLY A 257 3.36 -9.29 -18.56
CA GLY A 257 4.83 -9.31 -18.59
C GLY A 257 5.40 -10.43 -19.45
N ARG A 258 4.79 -11.62 -19.41
CA ARG A 258 5.16 -12.73 -20.29
C ARG A 258 4.91 -12.39 -21.75
N VAL A 259 3.74 -11.83 -22.08
CA VAL A 259 3.38 -11.46 -23.45
C VAL A 259 4.32 -10.38 -24.00
N LEU A 260 4.63 -9.36 -23.19
CA LEU A 260 5.62 -8.35 -23.56
C LEU A 260 7.01 -8.98 -23.80
N GLY A 261 7.43 -9.92 -22.94
CA GLY A 261 8.70 -10.62 -23.08
C GLY A 261 8.78 -11.45 -24.36
N GLU A 262 7.71 -12.13 -24.76
CA GLU A 262 7.60 -12.88 -26.00
C GLU A 262 7.69 -11.97 -27.22
N ALA A 263 7.01 -10.82 -27.22
CA ALA A 263 7.06 -9.82 -28.30
C ALA A 263 8.46 -9.19 -28.43
N LEU A 264 9.10 -8.84 -27.31
CA LEU A 264 10.48 -8.34 -27.30
C LEU A 264 11.45 -9.35 -27.90
N GLY A 265 11.35 -10.63 -27.48
CA GLY A 265 12.16 -11.73 -27.98
C GLY A 265 11.93 -11.99 -29.46
N GLY A 266 10.67 -12.02 -29.91
CA GLY A 266 10.28 -12.23 -31.31
C GLY A 266 10.83 -11.16 -32.26
N LEU A 267 10.87 -9.90 -31.80
CA LEU A 267 11.43 -8.78 -32.56
C LEU A 267 12.95 -8.62 -32.40
N GLY A 268 13.62 -9.41 -31.57
CA GLY A 268 15.02 -9.25 -31.23
C GLY A 268 15.33 -7.86 -30.67
N TYR A 269 14.41 -7.28 -29.91
CA TYR A 269 14.53 -5.93 -29.37
C TYR A 269 14.72 -5.95 -27.85
N ALA A 270 15.81 -5.33 -27.39
CA ALA A 270 16.08 -5.10 -25.99
C ALA A 270 16.15 -3.59 -25.75
N PRO A 271 15.11 -2.97 -25.19
CA PRO A 271 15.16 -1.54 -24.86
C PRO A 271 16.28 -1.29 -23.84
N PRO A 272 16.86 -0.06 -23.82
CA PRO A 272 17.93 0.26 -22.85
C PRO A 272 17.51 0.06 -21.40
N GLY A 273 16.21 0.23 -21.08
CA GLY A 273 15.63 -0.11 -19.77
C GLY A 273 14.12 -0.18 -19.80
N ILE A 274 13.60 -0.98 -18.88
CA ILE A 274 12.17 -1.17 -18.65
C ILE A 274 11.93 -0.96 -17.15
N VAL A 275 10.97 -0.11 -16.80
CA VAL A 275 10.44 -0.02 -15.43
C VAL A 275 9.01 -0.52 -15.45
N VAL A 276 8.74 -1.58 -14.70
CA VAL A 276 7.40 -2.15 -14.55
C VAL A 276 6.67 -1.43 -13.42
N TYR A 277 5.50 -0.91 -13.73
CA TYR A 277 4.56 -0.25 -12.83
C TYR A 277 3.27 -1.06 -12.73
N GLY A 278 2.59 -1.05 -11.60
CA GLY A 278 1.35 -1.79 -11.37
C GLY A 278 1.63 -3.20 -10.87
N SER A 279 1.34 -4.24 -11.66
CA SER A 279 1.64 -5.62 -11.27
C SER A 279 3.14 -5.89 -11.27
N ALA A 280 3.83 -5.57 -10.18
CA ALA A 280 5.30 -5.66 -10.09
C ALA A 280 5.85 -7.08 -10.32
N GLN A 281 5.04 -8.13 -10.09
CA GLN A 281 5.41 -9.52 -10.38
C GLN A 281 5.64 -9.78 -11.87
N GLU A 282 5.05 -8.99 -12.73
CA GLU A 282 5.23 -9.08 -14.19
C GLU A 282 6.66 -8.73 -14.64
N ALA A 283 7.45 -8.10 -13.78
CA ALA A 283 8.88 -7.92 -14.02
C ALA A 283 9.69 -9.24 -13.98
N VAL A 284 9.19 -10.27 -13.31
CA VAL A 284 9.91 -11.56 -13.16
C VAL A 284 10.04 -12.28 -14.50
N PRO A 285 8.97 -12.53 -15.28
CA PRO A 285 9.10 -13.15 -16.60
C PRO A 285 9.91 -12.27 -17.57
N LEU A 286 9.81 -10.93 -17.47
CA LEU A 286 10.62 -10.03 -18.30
C LEU A 286 12.11 -10.14 -17.99
N ALA A 287 12.49 -10.17 -16.72
CA ALA A 287 13.89 -10.30 -16.32
C ALA A 287 14.51 -11.65 -16.73
N ALA A 288 13.70 -12.66 -16.98
CA ALA A 288 14.13 -13.98 -17.46
C ALA A 288 14.37 -14.04 -18.98
N VAL A 289 13.95 -13.01 -19.73
CA VAL A 289 14.17 -12.95 -21.18
C VAL A 289 15.67 -12.74 -21.47
N PRO A 290 16.31 -13.59 -22.31
CA PRO A 290 17.70 -13.41 -22.67
C PRO A 290 18.00 -12.00 -23.23
N GLY A 291 19.03 -11.33 -22.71
CA GLY A 291 19.42 -9.97 -23.10
C GLY A 291 18.69 -8.85 -22.35
N LEU A 292 17.75 -9.16 -21.46
CA LEU A 292 17.09 -8.17 -20.60
C LEU A 292 17.66 -8.12 -19.16
N ASP A 293 18.63 -8.98 -18.82
CA ASP A 293 19.32 -8.91 -17.52
C ASP A 293 19.97 -7.54 -17.31
N GLY A 294 19.77 -6.93 -16.16
CA GLY A 294 20.21 -5.56 -15.86
C GLY A 294 19.37 -4.45 -16.51
N ARG A 295 18.36 -4.78 -17.33
CA ARG A 295 17.50 -3.81 -18.03
C ARG A 295 16.11 -3.68 -17.44
N VAL A 296 15.67 -4.68 -16.68
CA VAL A 296 14.33 -4.73 -16.09
C VAL A 296 14.39 -4.25 -14.64
N SER A 297 13.59 -3.25 -14.36
CA SER A 297 13.32 -2.77 -13.00
C SER A 297 11.83 -2.90 -12.71
N ARG A 298 11.46 -2.93 -11.44
CA ARG A 298 10.08 -2.86 -10.98
C ARG A 298 9.92 -1.80 -9.91
N GLN A 299 8.77 -1.20 -9.88
CA GLN A 299 8.42 -0.19 -8.89
C GLN A 299 7.41 -0.79 -7.91
N VAL A 300 7.71 -0.72 -6.61
CA VAL A 300 6.91 -1.34 -5.55
C VAL A 300 6.73 -0.38 -4.39
N GLY A 301 5.62 -0.47 -3.68
CA GLY A 301 5.42 0.23 -2.42
C GLY A 301 6.11 -0.45 -1.24
N TRP A 302 6.34 -1.77 -1.35
CA TRP A 302 7.02 -2.58 -0.35
C TRP A 302 7.60 -3.87 -0.94
N SER A 303 8.72 -4.30 -0.40
CA SER A 303 9.25 -5.65 -0.65
C SER A 303 10.02 -6.17 0.57
N ALA A 304 10.25 -7.48 0.63
CA ALA A 304 11.04 -8.09 1.70
C ALA A 304 12.50 -7.56 1.74
N LEU A 305 13.01 -7.00 0.65
CA LEU A 305 14.36 -6.43 0.60
C LEU A 305 14.49 -5.14 1.41
N VAL A 306 13.42 -4.34 1.49
CA VAL A 306 13.41 -3.11 2.29
C VAL A 306 13.03 -3.33 3.75
N ALA A 307 12.47 -4.49 4.10
CA ALA A 307 12.12 -4.81 5.48
C ALA A 307 13.32 -4.75 6.43
N GLN A 308 14.53 -5.03 5.94
CA GLN A 308 15.76 -5.02 6.74
C GLN A 308 16.19 -3.62 7.20
N ALA A 309 15.75 -2.56 6.52
CA ALA A 309 16.08 -1.18 6.89
C ALA A 309 15.28 -0.66 8.09
N ASN A 310 14.18 -1.33 8.44
CA ASN A 310 13.28 -0.95 9.54
C ASN A 310 13.11 -2.13 10.52
N PRO A 311 13.49 -1.98 11.81
CA PRO A 311 13.39 -3.06 12.81
C PRO A 311 11.96 -3.61 12.96
N LEU A 312 10.93 -2.76 12.96
CA LEU A 312 9.53 -3.20 13.02
C LEU A 312 9.15 -4.02 11.78
N ALA A 313 9.54 -3.55 10.59
CA ALA A 313 9.29 -4.27 9.34
C ALA A 313 9.98 -5.64 9.33
N THR A 314 11.21 -5.74 9.86
CA THR A 314 11.94 -7.00 10.01
C THR A 314 11.20 -7.96 10.94
N GLU A 315 10.75 -7.48 12.11
CA GLU A 315 9.99 -8.28 13.08
C GLU A 315 8.69 -8.81 12.50
N VAL A 316 7.88 -7.90 11.91
CA VAL A 316 6.58 -8.25 11.33
C VAL A 316 6.72 -9.19 10.13
N SER A 317 7.70 -8.94 9.25
CA SER A 317 7.98 -9.80 8.09
C SER A 317 8.43 -11.19 8.52
N THR A 318 9.29 -11.29 9.56
CA THR A 318 9.70 -12.57 10.14
C THR A 318 8.51 -13.33 10.74
N ARG A 319 7.64 -12.63 11.46
CA ARG A 319 6.41 -13.22 12.01
C ARG A 319 5.47 -13.68 10.91
N TYR A 320 5.29 -12.87 9.85
CA TYR A 320 4.50 -13.26 8.67
C TYR A 320 5.03 -14.57 8.06
N GLN A 321 6.33 -14.64 7.80
CA GLN A 321 6.98 -15.84 7.25
C GLN A 321 6.81 -17.07 8.16
N SER A 322 6.94 -16.88 9.46
CA SER A 322 6.73 -17.95 10.45
C SER A 322 5.30 -18.51 10.44
N VAL A 323 4.30 -17.65 10.25
CA VAL A 323 2.88 -18.04 10.28
C VAL A 323 2.41 -18.62 8.94
N TYR A 324 2.85 -18.02 7.82
CA TYR A 324 2.30 -18.32 6.49
C TYR A 324 3.25 -19.06 5.56
N GLY A 325 4.52 -19.29 5.98
CA GLY A 325 5.48 -20.12 5.27
C GLY A 325 6.18 -19.47 4.07
N GLY A 326 5.89 -18.20 3.77
CA GLY A 326 6.50 -17.44 2.67
C GLY A 326 6.85 -16.00 3.06
N PRO A 327 7.61 -15.28 2.23
CA PRO A 327 7.93 -13.89 2.49
C PRO A 327 6.65 -13.03 2.49
N MET A 328 6.63 -11.98 3.30
CA MET A 328 5.57 -10.98 3.27
C MET A 328 5.58 -10.28 1.91
N THR A 329 4.41 -10.14 1.31
CA THR A 329 4.22 -9.48 0.01
C THR A 329 3.81 -8.01 0.18
N GLU A 330 3.84 -7.23 -0.91
CA GLU A 330 3.38 -5.85 -0.93
C GLU A 330 1.90 -5.74 -0.50
N ALA A 331 1.03 -6.59 -1.05
CA ALA A 331 -0.39 -6.61 -0.68
C ALA A 331 -0.60 -6.91 0.82
N ALA A 332 0.20 -7.82 1.37
CA ALA A 332 0.15 -8.14 2.80
C ALA A 332 0.63 -6.94 3.66
N ALA A 333 1.71 -6.26 3.26
CA ALA A 333 2.24 -5.11 3.97
C ALA A 333 1.29 -3.90 3.91
N ALA A 334 0.68 -3.66 2.74
CA ALA A 334 -0.30 -2.61 2.54
C ALA A 334 -1.56 -2.83 3.39
N ALA A 335 -2.10 -4.06 3.40
CA ALA A 335 -3.26 -4.41 4.23
C ALA A 335 -2.94 -4.32 5.73
N TYR A 336 -1.78 -4.85 6.15
CA TYR A 336 -1.30 -4.72 7.53
C TYR A 336 -1.27 -3.25 7.96
N THR A 337 -0.63 -2.39 7.15
CA THR A 337 -0.49 -0.96 7.45
C THR A 337 -1.84 -0.26 7.50
N ALA A 338 -2.74 -0.52 6.56
CA ALA A 338 -4.08 0.08 6.54
C ALA A 338 -4.90 -0.30 7.78
N VAL A 339 -4.84 -1.59 8.20
CA VAL A 339 -5.49 -2.04 9.45
C VAL A 339 -4.87 -1.36 10.67
N MET A 340 -3.54 -1.23 10.75
CA MET A 340 -2.86 -0.58 11.87
C MET A 340 -3.21 0.92 11.95
N VAL A 341 -3.29 1.62 10.81
CA VAL A 341 -3.73 3.02 10.74
C VAL A 341 -5.16 3.17 11.27
N LEU A 342 -6.07 2.31 10.81
CA LEU A 342 -7.46 2.34 11.24
C LEU A 342 -7.62 1.97 12.73
N ALA A 343 -6.86 0.97 13.21
CA ALA A 343 -6.86 0.57 14.61
C ALA A 343 -6.33 1.71 15.52
N ARG A 344 -5.30 2.42 15.10
CA ARG A 344 -4.79 3.61 15.83
C ARG A 344 -5.82 4.73 15.85
N ALA A 345 -6.51 4.96 14.74
CA ALA A 345 -7.58 5.97 14.69
C ALA A 345 -8.77 5.60 15.62
N ILE A 346 -9.17 4.33 15.67
CA ILE A 346 -10.19 3.83 16.61
C ILE A 346 -9.72 4.03 18.05
N GLY A 347 -8.46 3.73 18.34
CA GLY A 347 -7.85 3.94 19.65
C GLY A 347 -7.87 5.41 20.05
N ALA A 348 -7.45 6.31 19.16
CA ALA A 348 -7.43 7.75 19.39
C ALA A 348 -8.85 8.34 19.53
N ALA A 349 -9.82 7.81 18.80
CA ALA A 349 -11.24 8.18 18.91
C ALA A 349 -11.84 7.80 20.27
N GLY A 350 -11.29 6.78 20.95
CA GLY A 350 -11.78 6.26 22.22
C GLY A 350 -13.24 5.74 22.16
N GLY A 351 -13.74 5.42 20.96
CA GLY A 351 -15.11 4.99 20.69
C GLY A 351 -15.28 4.50 19.25
N LEU A 352 -16.48 4.00 18.93
CA LEU A 352 -16.80 3.44 17.62
C LEU A 352 -17.70 4.35 16.77
N GLU A 353 -17.94 5.58 17.20
CA GLU A 353 -18.70 6.55 16.43
C GLU A 353 -17.92 6.91 15.15
N PRO A 354 -18.50 6.71 13.96
CA PRO A 354 -17.79 6.86 12.69
C PRO A 354 -17.13 8.24 12.53
N GLU A 355 -17.81 9.32 12.90
CA GLU A 355 -17.26 10.69 12.82
C GLU A 355 -16.03 10.91 13.71
N ARG A 356 -15.97 10.28 14.87
CA ARG A 356 -14.80 10.37 15.75
C ARG A 356 -13.62 9.61 15.15
N ILE A 357 -13.87 8.42 14.56
CA ILE A 357 -12.85 7.64 13.86
C ILE A 357 -12.35 8.42 12.64
N ARG A 358 -13.25 9.00 11.84
CA ARG A 358 -12.89 9.85 10.71
C ARG A 358 -12.02 11.04 11.14
N SER A 359 -12.42 11.73 12.20
CA SER A 359 -11.65 12.87 12.73
C SER A 359 -10.25 12.44 13.21
N ALA A 360 -10.14 11.26 13.82
CA ALA A 360 -8.86 10.69 14.22
C ALA A 360 -8.00 10.28 13.01
N LEU A 361 -8.61 9.76 11.93
CA LEU A 361 -7.91 9.49 10.66
C LEU A 361 -7.35 10.78 10.05
N VAL A 362 -8.15 11.85 9.98
CA VAL A 362 -7.67 13.16 9.49
C VAL A 362 -6.48 13.67 10.31
N ALA A 363 -6.46 13.42 11.61
CA ALA A 363 -5.39 13.82 12.52
C ALA A 363 -4.20 12.82 12.58
N THR A 364 -4.21 11.78 11.74
CA THR A 364 -3.17 10.74 11.73
C THR A 364 -1.79 11.35 11.49
N ASN A 365 -0.83 11.01 12.35
CA ASN A 365 0.58 11.35 12.21
C ASN A 365 1.41 10.21 12.81
N VAL A 366 1.66 9.17 12.00
CA VAL A 366 2.44 8.00 12.38
C VAL A 366 3.84 8.15 11.82
N PRO A 367 4.90 8.15 12.64
CA PRO A 367 6.27 8.24 12.16
C PRO A 367 6.69 6.94 11.45
N GLY A 368 7.66 7.03 10.53
CA GLY A 368 8.14 5.90 9.73
C GLY A 368 8.63 4.71 10.55
N ALA A 369 9.25 4.95 11.70
CA ALA A 369 9.70 3.89 12.60
C ALA A 369 8.55 3.06 13.21
N GLU A 370 7.33 3.55 13.15
CA GLU A 370 6.12 2.89 13.65
C GLU A 370 5.24 2.30 12.53
N THR A 371 5.73 2.22 11.30
CA THR A 371 5.11 1.53 10.18
C THR A 371 6.06 0.47 9.61
N VAL A 372 5.51 -0.58 9.02
CA VAL A 372 6.32 -1.59 8.31
C VAL A 372 6.77 -1.12 6.94
N MET A 373 6.17 -0.04 6.42
CA MET A 373 6.46 0.48 5.09
C MET A 373 7.77 1.29 5.09
N PRO A 374 8.50 1.32 3.97
CA PRO A 374 9.76 2.07 3.84
C PRO A 374 9.50 3.58 3.61
N TRP A 375 8.58 4.16 4.35
CA TRP A 375 8.10 5.52 4.23
C TRP A 375 8.54 6.40 5.40
N GLU A 376 8.47 7.72 5.23
CA GLU A 376 8.67 8.65 6.34
C GLU A 376 7.55 8.57 7.38
N GLY A 377 6.41 7.97 7.03
CA GLY A 377 5.30 7.76 7.94
C GLY A 377 3.93 7.74 7.26
N VAL A 378 2.88 8.00 8.05
CA VAL A 378 1.53 8.18 7.54
C VAL A 378 0.98 9.50 8.05
N ARG A 379 0.70 10.42 7.15
CA ARG A 379 0.05 11.72 7.42
C ARG A 379 -0.82 12.11 6.22
N PHE A 380 -2.09 12.28 6.47
CA PHE A 380 -3.06 12.63 5.43
C PHE A 380 -3.11 14.14 5.20
N ASP A 381 -3.21 14.55 3.94
CA ASP A 381 -3.52 15.92 3.53
C ASP A 381 -5.04 16.17 3.46
N VAL A 382 -5.42 17.32 2.91
CA VAL A 382 -6.82 17.72 2.75
C VAL A 382 -7.62 16.84 1.78
N THR A 383 -6.95 16.07 0.93
CA THR A 383 -7.54 15.10 0.01
C THR A 383 -7.58 13.69 0.60
N HIS A 384 -7.09 13.54 1.82
CA HIS A 384 -6.89 12.27 2.52
C HIS A 384 -5.85 11.34 1.85
N GLN A 385 -4.91 11.92 1.10
CA GLN A 385 -3.73 11.24 0.59
C GLN A 385 -2.62 11.24 1.66
N ASN A 386 -1.96 10.10 1.86
CA ASN A 386 -0.75 10.05 2.67
C ASN A 386 0.40 10.76 1.93
N THR A 387 0.85 11.88 2.46
CA THR A 387 1.94 12.68 1.88
C THR A 387 3.35 12.17 2.19
N LEU A 388 3.46 11.17 3.07
CA LEU A 388 4.75 10.58 3.49
C LEU A 388 4.97 9.18 2.86
N ALA A 389 4.02 8.71 2.06
CA ALA A 389 4.16 7.46 1.33
C ALA A 389 5.16 7.61 0.18
N ALA A 390 5.96 6.58 -0.02
CA ALA A 390 7.00 6.55 -1.05
C ALA A 390 7.04 5.17 -1.72
N THR A 391 7.76 5.07 -2.83
CA THR A 391 7.96 3.82 -3.55
C THR A 391 9.43 3.49 -3.64
N VAL A 392 9.73 2.21 -3.82
CA VAL A 392 11.08 1.71 -4.11
C VAL A 392 11.15 1.22 -5.53
N ILE A 393 12.35 1.32 -6.12
CA ILE A 393 12.64 0.70 -7.42
C ILE A 393 13.70 -0.38 -7.20
N GLU A 394 13.39 -1.55 -7.70
CA GLU A 394 14.28 -2.70 -7.69
C GLU A 394 14.68 -3.05 -9.11
N GLN A 395 15.95 -3.40 -9.34
CA GLN A 395 16.48 -3.80 -10.63
C GLN A 395 16.89 -5.27 -10.59
N ALA A 396 16.55 -5.99 -11.65
CA ALA A 396 16.95 -7.39 -11.82
C ALA A 396 18.37 -7.48 -12.39
N THR A 397 19.24 -8.23 -11.72
CA THR A 397 20.60 -8.53 -12.18
C THR A 397 20.98 -9.94 -11.74
N GLY A 398 21.45 -10.77 -12.64
CA GLY A 398 21.81 -12.15 -12.35
C GLY A 398 20.64 -12.98 -11.83
N GLY A 399 19.41 -12.71 -12.33
CA GLY A 399 18.19 -13.39 -11.92
C GLY A 399 17.66 -13.02 -10.53
N ARG A 400 18.16 -11.95 -9.92
CA ARG A 400 17.73 -11.45 -8.60
C ARG A 400 17.39 -9.97 -8.67
N PHE A 401 16.40 -9.57 -7.89
CA PHE A 401 16.10 -8.16 -7.68
C PHE A 401 16.92 -7.59 -6.54
N ALA A 402 17.40 -6.35 -6.70
CA ALA A 402 18.05 -5.56 -5.67
C ALA A 402 17.45 -4.15 -5.64
N VAL A 403 17.34 -3.55 -4.47
CA VAL A 403 16.88 -2.17 -4.33
C VAL A 403 17.94 -1.23 -4.90
N VAL A 404 17.54 -0.38 -5.85
CA VAL A 404 18.41 0.62 -6.49
C VAL A 404 17.95 2.05 -6.23
N TYR A 405 16.72 2.23 -5.74
CA TYR A 405 16.16 3.53 -5.37
C TYR A 405 15.13 3.34 -4.23
N PRO A 406 15.06 4.27 -3.24
CA PRO A 406 15.94 5.41 -3.03
C PRO A 406 17.36 4.99 -2.61
N ARG A 407 18.32 5.91 -2.71
CA ARG A 407 19.75 5.61 -2.44
C ARG A 407 20.00 5.14 -0.99
N GLU A 408 19.22 5.65 -0.05
CA GLU A 408 19.31 5.35 1.38
C GLU A 408 18.95 3.89 1.68
N LEU A 409 18.10 3.29 0.85
CA LEU A 409 17.66 1.89 0.96
C LEU A 409 18.35 0.98 -0.06
N ALA A 410 19.16 1.55 -0.98
CA ALA A 410 19.75 0.81 -2.08
C ALA A 410 20.72 -0.27 -1.57
N THR A 411 20.52 -1.50 -2.04
CA THR A 411 21.39 -2.66 -1.77
C THR A 411 22.36 -2.93 -2.93
N ALA A 412 22.15 -2.28 -4.08
CA ALA A 412 23.01 -2.30 -5.25
C ALA A 412 22.96 -0.96 -5.97
N PRO A 413 24.01 -0.58 -6.73
CA PRO A 413 23.94 0.57 -7.61
C PRO A 413 22.95 0.32 -8.74
N PHE A 414 22.26 1.38 -9.17
CA PHE A 414 21.47 1.33 -10.40
C PHE A 414 22.40 1.16 -11.59
N THR A 415 22.25 0.07 -12.30
CA THR A 415 23.04 -0.22 -13.49
C THR A 415 22.20 0.12 -14.72
N TRP A 416 22.72 1.04 -15.53
CA TRP A 416 22.11 1.29 -16.82
C TRP A 416 22.99 0.65 -17.89
N PRO A 417 22.45 -0.18 -18.77
CA PRO A 417 23.23 -0.69 -19.88
C PRO A 417 23.74 0.51 -20.69
N ALA A 418 25.05 0.60 -20.84
CA ALA A 418 25.63 1.52 -21.80
C ALA A 418 24.95 1.29 -23.17
N THR A 419 24.99 2.27 -24.02
CA THR A 419 24.35 2.42 -25.33
C THR A 419 24.64 1.33 -26.36
N ASP A 420 25.20 0.18 -25.95
CA ASP A 420 25.30 -0.99 -26.82
C ASP A 420 23.89 -1.50 -27.08
N SER A 421 23.37 -1.08 -28.21
CA SER A 421 22.20 -1.62 -28.87
C SER A 421 22.43 -3.08 -29.34
N GLY A 422 22.92 -3.92 -28.42
CA GLY A 422 23.01 -5.35 -28.62
C GLY A 422 21.60 -5.91 -28.70
N GLY A 423 21.11 -6.11 -29.91
CA GLY A 423 19.89 -6.87 -30.12
C GLY A 423 19.98 -8.23 -29.45
N LEU A 424 18.86 -8.78 -29.02
CA LEU A 424 18.80 -10.15 -28.54
C LEU A 424 19.39 -11.08 -29.62
N PRO A 425 20.15 -12.10 -29.24
CA PRO A 425 20.66 -13.05 -30.23
C PRO A 425 19.48 -13.68 -31.00
N ALA A 426 19.49 -13.57 -32.31
CA ALA A 426 18.48 -14.17 -33.17
C ALA A 426 18.47 -15.68 -32.92
N GLY A 427 17.39 -16.21 -32.31
CA GLY A 427 17.25 -17.64 -32.08
C GLY A 427 16.74 -18.12 -30.75
N ALA A 428 16.37 -17.24 -29.81
CA ALA A 428 15.87 -17.67 -28.48
C ALA A 428 14.39 -18.16 -28.48
N ALA A 429 13.80 -18.45 -29.62
CA ALA A 429 12.50 -19.12 -29.70
C ALA A 429 12.71 -20.65 -29.58
N THR A 430 12.78 -21.15 -28.36
CA THR A 430 12.68 -22.61 -28.11
C THR A 430 11.20 -23.00 -28.16
N GLY A 431 10.71 -23.27 -29.36
CA GLY A 431 9.49 -24.04 -29.51
C GLY A 431 9.71 -25.48 -29.02
N PRO A 432 8.69 -26.15 -28.45
CA PRO A 432 8.80 -27.54 -28.04
C PRO A 432 9.05 -28.41 -29.28
N GLY A 433 10.18 -29.15 -29.27
CA GLY A 433 10.53 -30.09 -30.31
C GLY A 433 9.40 -31.11 -30.54
N ARG A 434 8.80 -31.06 -31.74
CA ARG A 434 7.99 -32.16 -32.23
C ARG A 434 8.90 -33.36 -32.40
N GLY A 435 8.77 -34.33 -31.53
CA GLY A 435 9.36 -35.65 -31.69
C GLY A 435 8.80 -36.30 -32.96
N ASP A 436 9.63 -36.45 -33.95
CA ASP A 436 9.39 -37.36 -35.11
C ASP A 436 9.35 -38.80 -34.62
N ALA A 437 8.15 -39.33 -34.46
CA ALA A 437 7.93 -40.77 -34.41
C ALA A 437 7.85 -41.30 -35.86
N ARG A 438 9.00 -41.67 -36.43
CA ARG A 438 9.01 -42.61 -37.56
C ARG A 438 9.25 -44.02 -36.99
N GLY A 439 8.21 -44.81 -37.14
CA GLY A 439 8.31 -46.24 -36.90
C GLY A 439 9.06 -46.92 -38.04
N GLU A 440 9.84 -47.91 -37.66
CA GLU A 440 10.26 -49.01 -38.52
C GLU A 440 10.01 -50.32 -37.80
N GLY A 441 9.42 -51.29 -38.54
CA GLY A 441 9.40 -52.70 -38.23
C GLY A 441 8.03 -53.25 -37.95
#